data_0166e965e37262157eca872fa04b946e
#
_entry.id   0166e965e37262157eca872fa04b946e
#
_cell.length_a   1.000
_cell.length_b   1.000
_cell.length_c   1.000
_cell.angle_alpha   90.00
_cell.angle_beta   90.00
_cell.angle_gamma   90.00
#
_symmetry.space_group_name_H-M   'P 1'
#
loop_
_entity.id
_entity.type
_entity.pdbx_description
1 polymer ?
#
loop_
_entity_poly.entity_id
_entity_poly.type
_entity_poly.pdbx_seq_one_letter_code
_entity_poly.pdbx_strand_id
1 'polypeptide(L)'
;MFTFISDLDHTLIYSHQKDGACVEFLNGCGLTYMTPAARAIFYELLKQDDFLFIPCTARSYSQASRIEFIKNLPYMICDLGGSVYVDGELDSVWMSILKDRKYCNPAAIEEEKNWIQLYFEIPYIKLHYNRDLFFLLVFKNTEEAWQAWNRLKRRTTPDIRYSLQGRKVYCVPTGLDKVNAVQYLIEQYHLKNIHTSGDSFFDKKFTEIGTTLLPAHASITHNTEYRTKATGMQAGEELIKKIEDRYRKTNSSILT
;
A
#
# COMPACT_ATOMS: atom_id res chain seq x y z
N MET A 1 17.67 5.98 -13.99
CA MET A 1 16.30 5.91 -13.41
C MET A 1 16.40 5.52 -11.94
N PHE A 2 15.94 6.33 -11.04
CA PHE A 2 15.78 6.05 -9.60
C PHE A 2 14.32 5.66 -9.34
N THR A 3 14.08 4.49 -8.77
CA THR A 3 12.71 3.98 -8.56
C THR A 3 12.37 3.95 -7.09
N PHE A 4 11.28 4.62 -6.70
CA PHE A 4 10.74 4.60 -5.35
C PHE A 4 9.36 3.93 -5.34
N ILE A 5 9.25 2.77 -4.70
CA ILE A 5 8.00 2.00 -4.54
C ILE A 5 7.55 2.10 -3.09
N SER A 6 6.37 2.65 -2.84
CA SER A 6 5.93 2.88 -1.46
C SER A 6 4.46 2.59 -1.25
N ASP A 7 4.13 2.08 -0.07
CA ASP A 7 2.78 2.20 0.46
C ASP A 7 2.42 3.67 0.68
N LEU A 8 1.14 3.96 0.79
CA LEU A 8 0.60 5.30 0.93
C LEU A 8 0.18 5.61 2.37
N ASP A 9 -0.84 4.90 2.86
CA ASP A 9 -1.46 5.16 4.16
C ASP A 9 -0.50 4.83 5.31
N HIS A 10 -0.34 5.77 6.24
CA HIS A 10 0.60 5.67 7.36
C HIS A 10 2.08 5.56 6.97
N THR A 11 2.39 5.70 5.68
CA THR A 11 3.77 5.74 5.17
C THR A 11 4.11 7.13 4.63
N LEU A 12 3.37 7.60 3.63
CA LEU A 12 3.55 8.91 3.01
C LEU A 12 2.41 9.89 3.33
N ILE A 13 1.19 9.38 3.49
CA ILE A 13 -0.01 10.16 3.76
C ILE A 13 -0.72 9.71 5.03
N TYR A 14 -1.39 10.64 5.70
CA TYR A 14 -1.98 10.42 7.02
C TYR A 14 -3.39 11.02 7.10
N SER A 15 -4.34 10.28 7.70
CA SER A 15 -5.68 10.79 7.95
C SER A 15 -5.65 11.88 9.03
N HIS A 16 -6.32 12.99 8.75
CA HIS A 16 -6.57 14.11 9.65
C HIS A 16 -5.40 14.48 10.57
N GLN A 17 -4.55 15.38 10.11
CA GLN A 17 -3.48 15.95 10.91
C GLN A 17 -3.62 17.47 10.97
N LYS A 18 -3.57 18.01 12.18
CA LYS A 18 -3.48 19.44 12.38
C LYS A 18 -2.24 19.98 11.68
N ASP A 19 -2.37 21.09 10.98
CA ASP A 19 -1.30 21.78 10.24
C ASP A 19 -0.71 21.00 9.04
N GLY A 20 -1.37 19.93 8.59
CA GLY A 20 -1.00 19.20 7.38
C GLY A 20 -1.50 19.86 6.10
N ALA A 21 -0.73 19.71 5.01
CA ALA A 21 -1.17 20.02 3.65
C ALA A 21 -2.05 18.88 3.13
N CYS A 22 -3.31 19.18 2.82
CA CYS A 22 -4.23 18.19 2.28
C CYS A 22 -3.80 17.78 0.87
N VAL A 23 -3.79 16.46 0.62
CA VAL A 23 -3.43 15.86 -0.68
C VAL A 23 -4.52 14.99 -1.27
N GLU A 24 -5.61 14.76 -0.53
CA GLU A 24 -6.77 13.99 -1.00
C GLU A 24 -8.06 14.65 -0.56
N PHE A 25 -9.00 14.82 -1.52
CA PHE A 25 -10.32 15.36 -1.25
C PHE A 25 -11.42 14.39 -1.70
N LEU A 26 -12.52 14.38 -0.95
CA LEU A 26 -13.76 13.69 -1.32
C LEU A 26 -14.95 14.60 -0.93
N ASN A 27 -15.77 14.94 -1.90
CA ASN A 27 -16.94 15.81 -1.72
C ASN A 27 -16.60 17.14 -1.02
N GLY A 28 -15.47 17.74 -1.35
CA GLY A 28 -14.98 18.98 -0.76
C GLY A 28 -14.33 18.85 0.62
N CYS A 29 -14.31 17.64 1.22
CA CYS A 29 -13.67 17.39 2.50
C CYS A 29 -12.27 16.82 2.31
N GLY A 30 -11.27 17.35 3.01
CA GLY A 30 -9.92 16.79 3.04
C GLY A 30 -9.88 15.46 3.80
N LEU A 31 -9.23 14.47 3.25
CA LEU A 31 -9.15 13.12 3.82
C LEU A 31 -7.76 12.75 4.30
N THR A 32 -6.72 13.03 3.51
CA THR A 32 -5.35 12.68 3.86
C THR A 32 -4.40 13.85 3.64
N TYR A 33 -3.31 13.84 4.40
CA TYR A 33 -2.42 14.97 4.55
C TYR A 33 -0.95 14.52 4.54
N MET A 34 -0.08 15.43 4.15
CA MET A 34 1.36 15.39 4.32
C MET A 34 1.80 16.64 5.09
N THR A 35 3.02 16.69 5.62
CA THR A 35 3.57 17.98 6.06
C THR A 35 3.76 18.89 4.84
N PRO A 36 3.65 20.22 4.97
CA PRO A 36 3.93 21.14 3.87
C PRO A 36 5.32 20.94 3.26
N ALA A 37 6.33 20.66 4.09
CA ALA A 37 7.69 20.39 3.64
C ALA A 37 7.80 19.09 2.83
N ALA A 38 7.21 17.99 3.33
CA ALA A 38 7.16 16.72 2.60
C ALA A 38 6.48 16.87 1.24
N ARG A 39 5.33 17.55 1.21
CA ARG A 39 4.60 17.81 -0.02
C ARG A 39 5.47 18.58 -1.02
N ALA A 40 6.09 19.67 -0.60
CA ALA A 40 6.93 20.48 -1.49
C ALA A 40 8.09 19.67 -2.10
N ILE A 41 8.85 18.96 -1.26
CA ILE A 41 9.98 18.13 -1.72
C ILE A 41 9.49 17.03 -2.68
N PHE A 42 8.42 16.34 -2.31
CA PHE A 42 7.93 15.21 -3.10
C PHE A 42 7.43 15.64 -4.48
N TYR A 43 6.73 16.77 -4.58
CA TYR A 43 6.29 17.32 -5.86
C TYR A 43 7.45 17.76 -6.75
N GLU A 44 8.57 18.24 -6.17
CA GLU A 44 9.77 18.56 -6.95
C GLU A 44 10.47 17.28 -7.44
N LEU A 45 10.49 16.20 -6.64
CA LEU A 45 11.01 14.90 -7.10
C LEU A 45 10.18 14.33 -8.26
N LEU A 46 8.86 14.42 -8.18
CA LEU A 46 7.97 13.91 -9.23
C LEU A 46 8.07 14.64 -10.57
N LYS A 47 8.72 15.80 -10.62
CA LYS A 47 9.00 16.54 -11.87
C LYS A 47 10.27 16.09 -12.58
N GLN A 48 11.09 15.25 -11.93
CA GLN A 48 12.36 14.81 -12.50
C GLN A 48 12.15 13.61 -13.43
N ASP A 49 12.67 13.69 -14.65
CA ASP A 49 12.49 12.66 -15.68
C ASP A 49 13.13 11.31 -15.31
N ASP A 50 14.11 11.31 -14.42
CA ASP A 50 14.83 10.12 -13.97
C ASP A 50 14.42 9.63 -12.58
N PHE A 51 13.36 10.22 -11.99
CA PHE A 51 12.72 9.79 -10.73
C PHE A 51 11.38 9.15 -11.02
N LEU A 52 11.26 7.85 -10.72
CA LEU A 52 10.03 7.10 -10.86
C LEU A 52 9.42 6.77 -9.51
N PHE A 53 8.22 7.25 -9.24
CA PHE A 53 7.42 6.86 -8.08
C PHE A 53 6.33 5.86 -8.46
N ILE A 54 6.22 4.76 -7.70
CA ILE A 54 5.18 3.73 -7.88
C ILE A 54 4.46 3.53 -6.55
N PRO A 55 3.22 3.99 -6.39
CA PRO A 55 2.41 3.68 -5.23
C PRO A 55 2.00 2.20 -5.24
N CYS A 56 2.12 1.55 -4.06
CA CYS A 56 1.79 0.14 -3.86
C CYS A 56 0.84 0.03 -2.64
N THR A 57 -0.47 0.06 -2.88
CA THR A 57 -1.46 0.32 -1.83
C THR A 57 -2.56 -0.75 -1.74
N ALA A 58 -3.19 -0.84 -0.57
CA ALA A 58 -4.43 -1.61 -0.37
C ALA A 58 -5.67 -0.90 -0.94
N ARG A 59 -5.55 0.38 -1.30
CA ARG A 59 -6.65 1.15 -1.90
C ARG A 59 -7.00 0.63 -3.27
N SER A 60 -8.29 0.76 -3.66
CA SER A 60 -8.68 0.61 -5.06
C SER A 60 -8.16 1.78 -5.90
N TYR A 61 -8.11 1.61 -7.22
CA TYR A 61 -7.73 2.67 -8.16
C TYR A 61 -8.55 3.94 -7.96
N SER A 62 -9.87 3.82 -7.83
CA SER A 62 -10.76 4.96 -7.61
C SER A 62 -10.50 5.70 -6.29
N GLN A 63 -9.97 5.01 -5.28
CA GLN A 63 -9.56 5.63 -4.02
C GLN A 63 -8.18 6.29 -4.12
N ALA A 64 -7.22 5.61 -4.74
CA ALA A 64 -5.87 6.13 -4.90
C ALA A 64 -5.83 7.35 -5.83
N SER A 65 -6.59 7.33 -6.94
CA SER A 65 -6.66 8.42 -7.92
C SER A 65 -7.23 9.75 -7.39
N ARG A 66 -7.81 9.77 -6.18
CA ARG A 66 -8.21 11.02 -5.51
C ARG A 66 -7.02 11.81 -4.96
N ILE A 67 -5.87 11.14 -4.78
CA ILE A 67 -4.66 11.79 -4.26
C ILE A 67 -4.02 12.59 -5.40
N GLU A 68 -3.75 13.87 -5.13
CA GLU A 68 -3.32 14.83 -6.15
C GLU A 68 -2.07 14.37 -6.94
N PHE A 69 -1.06 13.85 -6.25
CA PHE A 69 0.21 13.47 -6.88
C PHE A 69 0.19 12.11 -7.60
N ILE A 70 -0.94 11.39 -7.57
CA ILE A 70 -1.06 10.07 -8.20
C ILE A 70 -1.60 10.15 -9.64
N LYS A 71 -2.31 11.20 -9.98
CA LYS A 71 -3.14 11.29 -11.21
C LYS A 71 -2.40 10.99 -12.52
N ASN A 72 -1.11 11.27 -12.60
CA ASN A 72 -0.33 11.16 -13.84
C ASN A 72 0.88 10.21 -13.69
N LEU A 73 0.84 9.31 -12.72
CA LEU A 73 1.92 8.35 -12.57
C LEU A 73 1.81 7.24 -13.61
N PRO A 74 2.94 6.81 -14.22
CA PRO A 74 2.92 5.78 -15.25
C PRO A 74 2.54 4.40 -14.69
N TYR A 75 2.84 4.12 -13.43
CA TYR A 75 2.55 2.84 -12.81
C TYR A 75 1.87 3.00 -11.45
N MET A 76 0.91 2.13 -11.16
CA MET A 76 0.25 2.06 -9.87
C MET A 76 -0.12 0.62 -9.52
N ILE A 77 0.20 0.19 -8.29
CA ILE A 77 -0.23 -1.09 -7.73
C ILE A 77 -1.33 -0.82 -6.71
N CYS A 78 -2.52 -1.35 -6.98
CA CYS A 78 -3.72 -1.19 -6.15
C CYS A 78 -4.19 -2.55 -5.60
N ASP A 79 -5.20 -2.49 -4.71
CA ASP A 79 -5.94 -3.67 -4.26
C ASP A 79 -5.04 -4.76 -3.65
N LEU A 80 -4.04 -4.38 -2.83
CA LEU A 80 -3.05 -5.31 -2.24
C LEU A 80 -2.24 -6.11 -3.29
N GLY A 81 -2.00 -5.54 -4.47
CA GLY A 81 -1.36 -6.22 -5.60
C GLY A 81 -2.33 -6.92 -6.55
N GLY A 82 -3.64 -6.82 -6.30
CA GLY A 82 -4.68 -7.41 -7.15
C GLY A 82 -4.91 -6.66 -8.47
N SER A 83 -4.43 -5.42 -8.57
CA SER A 83 -4.57 -4.61 -9.78
C SER A 83 -3.27 -3.83 -10.03
N VAL A 84 -2.77 -3.90 -11.24
CA VAL A 84 -1.69 -3.05 -11.75
C VAL A 84 -2.26 -2.15 -12.82
N TYR A 85 -1.93 -0.88 -12.76
CA TYR A 85 -2.30 0.12 -13.77
C TYR A 85 -1.04 0.68 -14.42
N VAL A 86 -1.10 0.80 -15.73
CA VAL A 86 -0.07 1.39 -16.58
C VAL A 86 -0.70 2.53 -17.36
N ASP A 87 -0.17 3.74 -17.23
CA ASP A 87 -0.72 4.96 -17.84
C ASP A 87 -2.24 5.14 -17.61
N GLY A 88 -2.68 4.78 -16.41
CA GLY A 88 -4.09 4.86 -15.99
C GLY A 88 -4.99 3.70 -16.43
N GLU A 89 -4.50 2.80 -17.26
CA GLU A 89 -5.25 1.64 -17.76
C GLU A 89 -4.89 0.37 -16.98
N LEU A 90 -5.89 -0.49 -16.74
CA LEU A 90 -5.70 -1.77 -16.06
C LEU A 90 -4.86 -2.71 -16.94
N ASP A 91 -3.73 -3.17 -16.40
CA ASP A 91 -2.80 -4.06 -17.11
C ASP A 91 -3.40 -5.47 -17.31
N SER A 92 -3.72 -5.79 -18.55
CA SER A 92 -4.33 -7.08 -18.93
C SER A 92 -3.36 -8.25 -18.78
N VAL A 93 -2.04 -8.04 -18.92
CA VAL A 93 -1.02 -9.07 -18.73
C VAL A 93 -0.95 -9.46 -17.26
N TRP A 94 -0.92 -8.46 -16.36
CA TRP A 94 -0.99 -8.72 -14.92
C TRP A 94 -2.26 -9.47 -14.54
N MET A 95 -3.40 -9.10 -15.09
CA MET A 95 -4.68 -9.77 -14.80
C MET A 95 -4.67 -11.23 -15.24
N SER A 96 -4.03 -11.58 -16.35
CA SER A 96 -3.82 -12.98 -16.76
C SER A 96 -2.92 -13.73 -15.79
N ILE A 97 -1.78 -13.14 -15.40
CA ILE A 97 -0.86 -13.72 -14.42
C ILE A 97 -1.57 -13.98 -13.08
N LEU A 98 -2.34 -13.02 -12.59
CA LEU A 98 -3.09 -13.12 -11.33
C LEU A 98 -4.01 -14.35 -11.34
N LYS A 99 -4.70 -14.58 -12.46
CA LYS A 99 -5.61 -15.72 -12.67
C LYS A 99 -4.84 -17.03 -12.81
N ASP A 100 -3.85 -17.07 -13.70
CA ASP A 100 -3.11 -18.30 -14.06
C ASP A 100 -2.32 -18.86 -12.86
N ARG A 101 -1.73 -17.97 -12.07
CA ARG A 101 -1.01 -18.31 -10.83
C ARG A 101 -1.91 -18.49 -9.61
N LYS A 102 -3.22 -18.34 -9.78
CA LYS A 102 -4.22 -18.44 -8.70
C LYS A 102 -3.91 -17.52 -7.52
N TYR A 103 -3.41 -16.32 -7.80
CA TYR A 103 -3.18 -15.31 -6.77
C TYR A 103 -4.48 -14.72 -6.22
N CYS A 104 -5.57 -14.83 -6.97
CA CYS A 104 -6.92 -14.53 -6.51
C CYS A 104 -7.80 -15.79 -6.52
N ASN A 105 -8.81 -15.81 -5.65
CA ASN A 105 -9.81 -16.88 -5.57
C ASN A 105 -11.19 -16.26 -5.29
N PRO A 106 -11.88 -15.72 -6.34
CA PRO A 106 -13.17 -15.06 -6.18
C PRO A 106 -14.23 -15.95 -5.53
N ALA A 107 -14.25 -17.24 -5.88
CA ALA A 107 -15.22 -18.18 -5.32
C ALA A 107 -15.04 -18.37 -3.81
N ALA A 108 -13.81 -18.56 -3.33
CA ALA A 108 -13.52 -18.66 -1.91
C ALA A 108 -13.82 -17.36 -1.14
N ILE A 109 -13.54 -16.20 -1.75
CA ILE A 109 -13.85 -14.88 -1.17
C ILE A 109 -15.39 -14.71 -1.03
N GLU A 110 -16.16 -15.09 -2.05
CA GLU A 110 -17.62 -15.00 -2.00
C GLU A 110 -18.21 -15.98 -0.97
N GLU A 111 -17.73 -17.21 -0.93
CA GLU A 111 -18.14 -18.21 0.07
C GLU A 111 -17.86 -17.72 1.49
N GLU A 112 -16.67 -17.19 1.74
CA GLU A 112 -16.27 -16.70 3.06
C GLU A 112 -17.05 -15.44 3.46
N LYS A 113 -17.34 -14.54 2.51
CA LYS A 113 -18.21 -13.39 2.73
C LYS A 113 -19.62 -13.82 3.15
N ASN A 114 -20.20 -14.79 2.44
CA ASN A 114 -21.53 -15.33 2.77
C ASN A 114 -21.56 -16.00 4.13
N TRP A 115 -20.50 -16.75 4.46
CA TRP A 115 -20.37 -17.34 5.79
C TRP A 115 -20.31 -16.27 6.89
N ILE A 116 -19.53 -15.20 6.69
CA ILE A 116 -19.46 -14.06 7.64
C ILE A 116 -20.86 -13.46 7.86
N GLN A 117 -21.59 -13.20 6.79
CA GLN A 117 -22.91 -12.58 6.87
C GLN A 117 -23.95 -13.44 7.58
N LEU A 118 -23.85 -14.77 7.46
CA LEU A 118 -24.84 -15.71 8.02
C LEU A 118 -24.49 -16.18 9.44
N TYR A 119 -23.21 -16.33 9.77
CA TYR A 119 -22.78 -17.08 10.96
C TYR A 119 -21.80 -16.33 11.87
N PHE A 120 -21.29 -15.18 11.44
CA PHE A 120 -20.34 -14.43 12.26
C PHE A 120 -21.05 -13.50 13.23
N GLU A 121 -20.98 -13.81 14.52
CA GLU A 121 -21.77 -13.17 15.58
C GLU A 121 -21.14 -11.89 16.16
N ILE A 122 -19.83 -11.63 15.92
CA ILE A 122 -19.19 -10.42 16.45
C ILE A 122 -19.60 -9.22 15.57
N PRO A 123 -20.23 -8.19 16.16
CA PRO A 123 -20.71 -7.04 15.40
C PRO A 123 -19.56 -6.30 14.70
N TYR A 124 -19.76 -5.94 13.45
CA TYR A 124 -18.88 -5.05 12.71
C TYR A 124 -19.67 -3.85 12.16
N ILE A 125 -19.00 -2.70 12.03
CA ILE A 125 -19.64 -1.48 11.53
C ILE A 125 -19.90 -1.60 10.03
N LYS A 126 -18.95 -2.17 9.27
CA LYS A 126 -19.00 -2.24 7.81
C LYS A 126 -18.22 -3.44 7.30
N LEU A 127 -18.78 -4.14 6.32
CA LEU A 127 -18.07 -5.03 5.42
C LEU A 127 -17.75 -4.25 4.14
N HIS A 128 -16.49 -4.18 3.80
CA HIS A 128 -16.01 -3.52 2.59
C HIS A 128 -15.50 -4.57 1.62
N TYR A 129 -16.19 -4.72 0.51
CA TYR A 129 -15.89 -5.71 -0.52
C TYR A 129 -15.10 -5.06 -1.66
N ASN A 130 -13.99 -5.67 -2.05
CA ASN A 130 -13.12 -5.13 -3.07
C ASN A 130 -13.02 -6.07 -4.27
N ARG A 131 -13.97 -5.94 -5.21
CA ARG A 131 -13.95 -6.56 -6.55
C ARG A 131 -13.63 -8.05 -6.58
N ASP A 132 -14.21 -8.90 -5.81
CA ASP A 132 -13.90 -10.34 -5.79
C ASP A 132 -12.42 -10.69 -5.43
N LEU A 133 -11.61 -9.70 -5.09
CA LEU A 133 -10.22 -9.89 -4.71
C LEU A 133 -10.07 -10.18 -3.22
N PHE A 134 -10.73 -9.38 -2.39
CA PHE A 134 -10.74 -9.52 -0.94
C PHE A 134 -11.88 -8.72 -0.33
N PHE A 135 -12.15 -8.94 0.94
CA PHE A 135 -12.99 -8.03 1.72
C PHE A 135 -12.35 -7.71 3.07
N LEU A 136 -12.86 -6.69 3.73
CA LEU A 136 -12.46 -6.35 5.08
C LEU A 136 -13.65 -5.98 5.94
N LEU A 137 -13.56 -6.33 7.22
CA LEU A 137 -14.50 -5.96 8.27
C LEU A 137 -13.93 -4.78 9.06
N VAL A 138 -14.73 -3.76 9.29
CA VAL A 138 -14.36 -2.60 10.10
C VAL A 138 -15.09 -2.68 11.44
N PHE A 139 -14.34 -2.60 12.53
CA PHE A 139 -14.87 -2.67 13.89
C PHE A 139 -14.86 -1.29 14.55
N LYS A 140 -15.58 -1.15 15.65
CA LYS A 140 -15.69 0.10 16.42
C LYS A 140 -14.33 0.52 17.00
N ASN A 141 -13.56 -0.46 17.49
CA ASN A 141 -12.26 -0.25 18.11
C ASN A 141 -11.31 -1.40 17.79
N THR A 142 -10.06 -1.28 18.22
CA THR A 142 -8.99 -2.27 17.99
C THR A 142 -9.22 -3.55 18.80
N GLU A 143 -9.86 -3.47 19.97
CA GLU A 143 -10.14 -4.63 20.83
C GLU A 143 -11.16 -5.56 20.16
N GLU A 144 -12.26 -5.02 19.66
CA GLU A 144 -13.27 -5.79 18.92
C GLU A 144 -12.66 -6.43 17.66
N ALA A 145 -11.81 -5.68 16.92
CA ALA A 145 -11.11 -6.20 15.75
C ALA A 145 -10.18 -7.37 16.12
N TRP A 146 -9.46 -7.27 17.23
CA TRP A 146 -8.58 -8.33 17.73
C TRP A 146 -9.34 -9.58 18.12
N GLN A 147 -10.47 -9.44 18.83
CA GLN A 147 -11.35 -10.56 19.19
C GLN A 147 -11.91 -11.27 17.96
N ALA A 148 -12.38 -10.47 16.98
CA ALA A 148 -12.86 -10.96 15.69
C ALA A 148 -11.77 -11.73 14.93
N TRP A 149 -10.57 -11.13 14.80
CA TRP A 149 -9.44 -11.77 14.15
C TRP A 149 -9.03 -13.07 14.84
N ASN A 150 -8.97 -13.11 16.18
CA ASN A 150 -8.66 -14.32 16.93
C ASN A 150 -9.65 -15.46 16.69
N ARG A 151 -10.92 -15.14 16.47
CA ARG A 151 -11.95 -16.12 16.09
C ARG A 151 -11.78 -16.57 14.64
N LEU A 152 -11.63 -15.61 13.71
CA LEU A 152 -11.57 -15.86 12.27
C LEU A 152 -10.29 -16.60 11.84
N LYS A 153 -9.14 -16.30 12.42
CA LYS A 153 -7.86 -16.95 12.08
C LYS A 153 -7.82 -18.46 12.42
N ARG A 154 -8.77 -18.94 13.23
CA ARG A 154 -8.91 -20.36 13.55
C ARG A 154 -9.72 -21.14 12.50
N ARG A 155 -10.37 -20.42 11.58
CA ARG A 155 -11.01 -21.05 10.44
C ARG A 155 -9.95 -21.53 9.47
N THR A 156 -10.03 -22.79 9.11
CA THR A 156 -9.19 -23.41 8.08
C THR A 156 -9.94 -23.35 6.75
N THR A 157 -10.02 -22.16 6.15
CA THR A 157 -10.54 -22.02 4.78
C THR A 157 -9.34 -22.13 3.85
N PRO A 158 -9.32 -23.11 2.93
CA PRO A 158 -8.25 -23.23 1.95
C PRO A 158 -8.07 -21.91 1.18
N ASP A 159 -6.81 -21.53 0.96
CA ASP A 159 -6.43 -20.36 0.16
C ASP A 159 -6.85 -18.98 0.72
N ILE A 160 -7.40 -18.92 1.94
CA ILE A 160 -7.78 -17.66 2.59
C ILE A 160 -6.93 -17.43 3.85
N ARG A 161 -6.52 -16.19 4.05
CA ARG A 161 -5.90 -15.72 5.30
C ARG A 161 -6.67 -14.53 5.87
N TYR A 162 -6.71 -14.46 7.20
CA TYR A 162 -7.22 -13.31 7.93
C TYR A 162 -6.06 -12.50 8.52
N SER A 163 -6.03 -11.21 8.26
CA SER A 163 -4.98 -10.28 8.73
C SER A 163 -5.61 -9.12 9.49
N LEU A 164 -5.01 -8.76 10.63
CA LEU A 164 -5.45 -7.64 11.46
C LEU A 164 -4.61 -6.40 11.19
N GLN A 165 -5.27 -5.26 10.96
CA GLN A 165 -4.63 -3.94 10.88
C GLN A 165 -5.50 -2.88 11.55
N GLY A 166 -5.09 -2.40 12.70
CA GLY A 166 -5.86 -1.45 13.49
C GLY A 166 -7.27 -1.97 13.80
N ARG A 167 -8.30 -1.26 13.36
CA ARG A 167 -9.71 -1.65 13.53
C ARG A 167 -10.27 -2.51 12.38
N LYS A 168 -9.41 -3.04 11.51
CA LYS A 168 -9.82 -3.76 10.30
C LYS A 168 -9.31 -5.20 10.35
N VAL A 169 -10.17 -6.14 10.00
CA VAL A 169 -9.78 -7.52 9.72
C VAL A 169 -9.97 -7.77 8.23
N TYR A 170 -8.88 -8.07 7.55
CA TYR A 170 -8.85 -8.37 6.13
C TYR A 170 -9.01 -9.88 5.91
N CYS A 171 -9.88 -10.26 4.98
CA CYS A 171 -10.01 -11.59 4.44
C CYS A 171 -9.43 -11.59 3.02
N VAL A 172 -8.28 -12.25 2.84
CA VAL A 172 -7.45 -12.12 1.64
C VAL A 172 -7.04 -13.49 1.14
N PRO A 173 -7.10 -13.78 -0.17
CA PRO A 173 -6.48 -14.98 -0.73
C PRO A 173 -4.99 -15.07 -0.37
N THR A 174 -4.50 -16.27 -0.04
CA THR A 174 -3.10 -16.46 0.39
C THR A 174 -2.08 -16.07 -0.68
N GLY A 175 -2.45 -16.19 -1.95
CA GLY A 175 -1.63 -15.80 -3.10
C GLY A 175 -1.64 -14.30 -3.41
N LEU A 176 -2.62 -13.55 -2.93
CA LEU A 176 -2.72 -12.11 -3.17
C LEU A 176 -1.74 -11.35 -2.28
N ASP A 177 -0.71 -10.76 -2.88
CA ASP A 177 0.35 -10.08 -2.15
C ASP A 177 0.98 -8.97 -3.02
N LYS A 178 1.26 -7.82 -2.41
CA LYS A 178 1.90 -6.67 -3.06
C LYS A 178 3.22 -7.04 -3.75
N VAL A 179 3.99 -7.94 -3.15
CA VAL A 179 5.30 -8.36 -3.68
C VAL A 179 5.23 -8.94 -5.09
N ASN A 180 4.21 -9.71 -5.41
CA ASN A 180 4.06 -10.32 -6.73
C ASN A 180 3.87 -9.26 -7.83
N ALA A 181 3.07 -8.23 -7.56
CA ALA A 181 2.85 -7.11 -8.48
C ALA A 181 4.10 -6.23 -8.63
N VAL A 182 4.84 -6.02 -7.53
CA VAL A 182 6.11 -5.28 -7.55
C VAL A 182 7.15 -6.01 -8.39
N GLN A 183 7.33 -7.33 -8.19
CA GLN A 183 8.25 -8.14 -8.99
C GLN A 183 7.88 -8.13 -10.46
N TYR A 184 6.58 -8.26 -10.77
CA TYR A 184 6.09 -8.17 -12.14
C TYR A 184 6.50 -6.84 -12.80
N LEU A 185 6.26 -5.69 -12.16
CA LEU A 185 6.64 -4.39 -12.73
C LEU A 185 8.16 -4.27 -12.91
N ILE A 186 8.93 -4.73 -11.93
CA ILE A 186 10.41 -4.69 -12.02
C ILE A 186 10.91 -5.49 -13.22
N GLU A 187 10.41 -6.70 -13.41
CA GLU A 187 10.81 -7.59 -14.50
C GLU A 187 10.32 -7.07 -15.86
N GLN A 188 9.04 -6.70 -15.95
CA GLN A 188 8.40 -6.28 -17.19
C GLN A 188 8.98 -4.97 -17.74
N TYR A 189 9.30 -4.01 -16.86
CA TYR A 189 9.78 -2.67 -17.24
C TYR A 189 11.25 -2.44 -16.90
N HIS A 190 11.98 -3.49 -16.51
CA HIS A 190 13.42 -3.45 -16.22
C HIS A 190 13.79 -2.34 -15.22
N LEU A 191 12.98 -2.17 -14.18
CA LEU A 191 13.17 -1.12 -13.17
C LEU A 191 14.47 -1.34 -12.40
N LYS A 192 15.19 -0.26 -12.11
CA LYS A 192 16.51 -0.31 -11.45
C LYS A 192 16.56 0.65 -10.27
N ASN A 193 17.59 0.49 -9.44
CA ASN A 193 17.85 1.36 -8.30
C ASN A 193 16.59 1.50 -7.41
N ILE A 194 16.10 0.35 -6.96
CA ILE A 194 14.82 0.21 -6.26
C ILE A 194 14.98 0.65 -4.80
N HIS A 195 14.15 1.58 -4.39
CA HIS A 195 13.97 2.00 -3.01
C HIS A 195 12.53 1.71 -2.59
N THR A 196 12.34 1.23 -1.37
CA THR A 196 11.03 0.76 -0.92
C THR A 196 10.66 1.33 0.44
N SER A 197 9.36 1.56 0.67
CA SER A 197 8.83 1.97 1.97
C SER A 197 7.42 1.40 2.21
N GLY A 198 7.11 1.12 3.48
CA GLY A 198 5.81 0.63 3.92
C GLY A 198 5.74 0.57 5.44
N ASP A 199 4.56 0.44 6.03
CA ASP A 199 4.38 0.45 7.49
C ASP A 199 3.82 -0.86 8.04
N SER A 200 3.11 -1.64 7.21
CA SER A 200 2.27 -2.74 7.64
C SER A 200 2.83 -4.12 7.26
N PHE A 201 2.23 -5.15 7.84
CA PHE A 201 2.52 -6.54 7.50
C PHE A 201 2.36 -6.82 5.99
N PHE A 202 1.43 -6.16 5.31
CA PHE A 202 1.23 -6.33 3.87
C PHE A 202 2.39 -5.81 3.02
N ASP A 203 3.25 -4.97 3.59
CA ASP A 203 4.37 -4.33 2.89
C ASP A 203 5.67 -5.11 3.06
N LYS A 204 5.71 -6.00 4.06
CA LYS A 204 6.94 -6.67 4.50
C LYS A 204 7.74 -7.28 3.36
N LYS A 205 7.09 -8.05 2.48
CA LYS A 205 7.80 -8.78 1.43
C LYS A 205 8.28 -7.88 0.29
N PHE A 206 7.50 -6.89 -0.13
CA PHE A 206 7.95 -6.04 -1.23
C PHE A 206 9.01 -5.04 -0.78
N THR A 207 9.00 -4.64 0.50
CA THR A 207 10.03 -3.76 1.03
C THR A 207 11.40 -4.44 1.11
N GLU A 208 11.47 -5.76 1.10
CA GLU A 208 12.74 -6.53 1.05
C GLU A 208 13.40 -6.56 -0.34
N ILE A 209 12.70 -6.14 -1.40
CA ILE A 209 13.24 -6.23 -2.78
C ILE A 209 14.34 -5.19 -3.05
N GLY A 210 14.25 -4.02 -2.44
CA GLY A 210 15.17 -2.91 -2.68
C GLY A 210 15.82 -2.36 -1.41
N THR A 211 16.35 -1.16 -1.54
CA THR A 211 16.81 -0.40 -0.38
C THR A 211 15.62 0.04 0.47
N THR A 212 15.50 -0.53 1.66
CA THR A 212 14.33 -0.33 2.52
C THR A 212 14.46 0.89 3.43
N LEU A 213 13.46 1.76 3.39
CA LEU A 213 13.29 2.90 4.30
C LEU A 213 11.93 2.78 5.00
N LEU A 214 11.89 2.74 6.32
CA LEU A 214 10.65 2.52 7.07
C LEU A 214 10.35 3.66 8.04
N PRO A 215 9.07 4.00 8.26
CA PRO A 215 8.68 4.87 9.37
C PRO A 215 8.94 4.20 10.72
N ALA A 216 9.20 4.98 11.77
CA ALA A 216 9.49 4.45 13.12
C ALA A 216 8.36 3.55 13.66
N HIS A 217 7.13 3.85 13.31
CA HIS A 217 5.93 3.11 13.74
C HIS A 217 5.61 1.88 12.86
N ALA A 218 6.41 1.58 11.83
CA ALA A 218 6.17 0.40 11.00
C ALA A 218 6.26 -0.88 11.82
N SER A 219 5.32 -1.79 11.59
CA SER A 219 5.28 -3.13 12.21
C SER A 219 6.24 -4.13 11.54
N ILE A 220 6.98 -3.70 10.55
CA ILE A 220 7.95 -4.49 9.79
C ILE A 220 9.24 -4.66 10.59
N THR A 221 9.77 -5.88 10.67
CA THR A 221 10.92 -6.26 11.53
C THR A 221 12.13 -6.79 10.78
N HIS A 222 12.19 -6.67 9.45
CA HIS A 222 13.40 -7.08 8.72
C HIS A 222 14.49 -5.98 8.74
N ASN A 223 15.69 -6.31 8.25
CA ASN A 223 16.77 -5.35 8.12
C ASN A 223 16.36 -4.18 7.22
N THR A 224 16.62 -2.98 7.71
CA THR A 224 16.30 -1.75 7.00
C THR A 224 17.56 -0.90 6.88
N GLU A 225 17.72 -0.23 5.75
CA GLU A 225 18.80 0.74 5.61
C GLU A 225 18.55 2.01 6.42
N TYR A 226 17.30 2.40 6.55
CA TYR A 226 16.90 3.58 7.29
C TYR A 226 15.55 3.39 7.97
N ARG A 227 15.47 3.78 9.23
CA ARG A 227 14.21 3.92 9.98
C ARG A 227 14.12 5.33 10.53
N THR A 228 12.97 5.99 10.34
CA THR A 228 12.77 7.35 10.84
C THR A 228 12.86 7.40 12.38
N LYS A 229 13.14 8.58 12.92
CA LYS A 229 13.05 8.83 14.36
C LYS A 229 11.66 9.27 14.76
N ALA A 230 11.01 10.06 13.92
CA ALA A 230 9.65 10.51 14.12
C ALA A 230 8.62 9.43 13.77
N THR A 231 7.41 9.62 14.27
CA THR A 231 6.22 8.82 13.95
C THR A 231 5.16 9.70 13.26
N GLY A 232 4.09 9.09 12.73
CA GLY A 232 3.02 9.81 12.08
C GLY A 232 3.51 10.62 10.87
N MET A 233 2.90 11.78 10.64
CA MET A 233 3.15 12.60 9.44
C MET A 233 4.60 13.09 9.33
N GLN A 234 5.28 13.32 10.45
CA GLN A 234 6.69 13.67 10.50
C GLN A 234 7.60 12.52 10.04
N ALA A 235 7.20 11.27 10.25
CA ALA A 235 7.93 10.14 9.68
C ALA A 235 7.88 10.15 8.15
N GLY A 236 6.71 10.47 7.56
CA GLY A 236 6.59 10.64 6.12
C GLY A 236 7.52 11.75 5.58
N GLU A 237 7.66 12.85 6.33
CA GLU A 237 8.61 13.91 5.96
C GLU A 237 10.07 13.44 6.01
N GLU A 238 10.47 12.75 7.07
CA GLU A 238 11.83 12.21 7.17
C GLU A 238 12.13 11.20 6.05
N LEU A 239 11.15 10.34 5.69
CA LEU A 239 11.28 9.41 4.57
C LEU A 239 11.51 10.13 3.25
N ILE A 240 10.70 11.13 2.94
CA ILE A 240 10.80 11.89 1.68
C ILE A 240 12.13 12.64 1.60
N LYS A 241 12.57 13.29 2.69
CA LYS A 241 13.89 13.92 2.76
C LYS A 241 15.02 12.91 2.51
N LYS A 242 14.90 11.71 3.08
CA LYS A 242 15.90 10.66 2.89
C LYS A 242 15.92 10.12 1.46
N ILE A 243 14.76 10.01 0.81
CA ILE A 243 14.66 9.67 -0.62
C ILE A 243 15.30 10.75 -1.49
N GLU A 244 15.02 12.02 -1.21
CA GLU A 244 15.67 13.15 -1.90
C GLU A 244 17.19 13.11 -1.80
N ASP A 245 17.72 12.91 -0.59
CA ASP A 245 19.16 12.78 -0.36
C ASP A 245 19.80 11.67 -1.18
N ARG A 246 19.12 10.52 -1.28
CA ARG A 246 19.58 9.36 -2.06
C ARG A 246 19.53 9.63 -3.56
N TYR A 247 18.44 10.19 -4.02
CA TYR A 247 18.27 10.58 -5.41
C TYR A 247 19.40 11.53 -5.85
N ARG A 248 19.67 12.58 -5.06
CA ARG A 248 20.75 13.54 -5.34
C ARG A 248 22.15 12.88 -5.38
N LYS A 249 22.44 11.96 -4.45
CA LYS A 249 23.71 11.22 -4.42
C LYS A 249 23.89 10.32 -5.63
N THR A 250 22.84 9.62 -6.03
CA THR A 250 22.88 8.75 -7.22
C THR A 250 23.22 9.56 -8.47
N ASN A 251 22.60 10.73 -8.64
CA ASN A 251 22.85 11.57 -9.81
C ASN A 251 24.21 12.25 -9.78
N SER A 252 24.73 12.62 -8.60
CA SER A 252 26.08 13.17 -8.48
C SER A 252 27.18 12.17 -8.85
N SER A 253 26.94 10.86 -8.60
CA SER A 253 27.92 9.80 -8.94
C SER A 253 27.90 9.37 -10.42
N ILE A 254 26.95 9.83 -11.22
CA ILE A 254 26.88 9.58 -12.67
C ILE A 254 27.66 10.67 -13.45
N LEU A 255 27.90 11.82 -12.82
CA LEU A 255 28.57 12.99 -13.43
C LEU A 255 30.09 13.02 -13.18
N THR A 256 30.60 12.09 -12.36
CA THR A 256 32.04 11.89 -12.12
C THR A 256 32.53 10.63 -12.83
#